data_9765ce3ec5d0d2e99a12d946aec3e3fa
#
_entry.id   9765ce3ec5d0d2e99a12d946aec3e3fa
#
_cell.length_a   1.000
_cell.length_b   1.000
_cell.length_c   1.000
_cell.angle_alpha   90.00
_cell.angle_beta   90.00
_cell.angle_gamma   90.00
#
_symmetry.space_group_name_H-M   'P 1'
#
loop_
_entity.id
_entity.type
_entity.pdbx_description
1 polymer ?
#
loop_
_entity_poly.entity_id
_entity_poly.type
_entity_poly.pdbx_seq_one_letter_code
_entity_poly.pdbx_strand_id
1 'polypeptide(L)'
;KTTPPKRFTEGTLIAAMTNIWRFVAPDNPNREKLKETKGIGTPATRDTIIAELLATENKGKPIEACLTKKKKELIPTDFGIKLIQNVDPSLTLPDATAEMEYALSEIAAGKKSMTAYIDEIIDVVNDNIRFAETREFPFVESEDAVTCPICGKGTLLKKFSPKLQKHFYICSDEACVLPEDGRKMFYEDDKPVIEHCPSCRTVLRRLNGKNGPFWLCAKCSKTYNDKHGHPELKK
;
A
#
# COMPACT_ATOMS: atom_id res chain seq x y z
N LYS A 1 -31.44 -18.71 -12.97
CA LYS A 1 -30.23 -18.75 -12.14
C LYS A 1 -29.51 -17.42 -12.32
N THR A 2 -29.47 -16.58 -11.28
CA THR A 2 -28.74 -15.32 -11.29
C THR A 2 -27.25 -15.60 -11.33
N THR A 3 -26.54 -14.97 -12.27
CA THR A 3 -25.08 -15.04 -12.35
C THR A 3 -24.49 -13.75 -11.74
N PRO A 4 -23.35 -13.81 -11.05
CA PRO A 4 -22.69 -12.59 -10.57
C PRO A 4 -22.33 -11.67 -11.75
N PRO A 5 -22.30 -10.35 -11.54
CA PRO A 5 -21.90 -9.41 -12.58
C PRO A 5 -20.47 -9.70 -13.05
N LYS A 6 -20.22 -9.45 -14.32
CA LYS A 6 -18.86 -9.58 -14.89
C LYS A 6 -17.94 -8.53 -14.27
N ARG A 7 -16.67 -8.88 -14.11
CA ARG A 7 -15.63 -7.92 -13.69
C ARG A 7 -15.45 -6.84 -14.75
N PHE A 8 -15.02 -5.67 -14.32
CA PHE A 8 -14.69 -4.58 -15.24
C PHE A 8 -13.46 -4.92 -16.07
N THR A 9 -13.48 -4.47 -17.31
CA THR A 9 -12.29 -4.23 -18.14
C THR A 9 -11.98 -2.73 -18.12
N GLU A 10 -10.82 -2.30 -18.59
CA GLU A 10 -10.50 -0.86 -18.69
C GLU A 10 -11.61 -0.08 -19.41
N GLY A 11 -12.02 -0.53 -20.59
CA GLY A 11 -13.08 0.13 -21.34
C GLY A 11 -14.45 0.16 -20.63
N THR A 12 -14.83 -0.92 -19.94
CA THR A 12 -16.10 -0.94 -19.20
C THR A 12 -16.01 -0.13 -17.91
N LEU A 13 -14.83 -0.01 -17.29
CA LEU A 13 -14.63 0.87 -16.14
C LEU A 13 -14.71 2.34 -16.55
N ILE A 14 -14.10 2.74 -17.67
CA ILE A 14 -14.22 4.10 -18.23
C ILE A 14 -15.69 4.42 -18.53
N ALA A 15 -16.43 3.48 -19.12
CA ALA A 15 -17.86 3.65 -19.37
C ALA A 15 -18.67 3.78 -18.06
N ALA A 16 -18.30 3.05 -17.01
CA ALA A 16 -18.90 3.17 -15.68
C ALA A 16 -18.57 4.53 -15.03
N MET A 17 -17.31 5.00 -15.11
CA MET A 17 -16.92 6.34 -14.63
C MET A 17 -17.72 7.44 -15.33
N THR A 18 -17.95 7.32 -16.64
CA THR A 18 -18.77 8.27 -17.42
C THR A 18 -20.24 8.26 -16.97
N ASN A 19 -20.75 7.09 -16.61
CA ASN A 19 -22.13 6.89 -16.21
C ASN A 19 -22.27 6.55 -14.72
N ILE A 20 -21.42 7.12 -13.88
CA ILE A 20 -21.34 6.79 -12.45
C ILE A 20 -22.65 6.98 -11.72
N TRP A 21 -23.50 7.90 -12.18
CA TRP A 21 -24.85 8.14 -11.66
C TRP A 21 -25.74 6.88 -11.64
N ARG A 22 -25.43 5.85 -12.46
CA ARG A 22 -26.12 4.55 -12.46
C ARG A 22 -25.79 3.68 -11.27
N PHE A 23 -24.66 3.96 -10.61
CA PHE A 23 -24.16 3.23 -9.44
C PHE A 23 -24.49 3.93 -8.11
N VAL A 24 -25.11 5.09 -8.21
CA VAL A 24 -25.60 5.86 -7.06
C VAL A 24 -27.08 5.58 -6.86
N ALA A 25 -27.51 5.51 -5.59
CA ALA A 25 -28.88 5.22 -5.23
C ALA A 25 -29.86 6.20 -5.92
N PRO A 26 -31.05 5.75 -6.34
CA PRO A 26 -32.02 6.58 -7.05
C PRO A 26 -32.47 7.83 -6.28
N ASP A 27 -32.45 7.75 -4.96
CA ASP A 27 -32.83 8.81 -4.02
C ASP A 27 -31.67 9.70 -3.57
N ASN A 28 -30.46 9.45 -4.08
CA ASN A 28 -29.30 10.28 -3.76
C ASN A 28 -29.43 11.67 -4.41
N PRO A 29 -29.34 12.77 -3.65
CA PRO A 29 -29.50 14.14 -4.16
C PRO A 29 -28.43 14.53 -5.19
N ASN A 30 -27.26 13.90 -5.17
CA ASN A 30 -26.18 14.21 -6.10
C ASN A 30 -26.28 13.44 -7.43
N ARG A 31 -27.24 12.53 -7.57
CA ARG A 31 -27.38 11.70 -8.76
C ARG A 31 -27.60 12.48 -10.06
N GLU A 32 -28.43 13.51 -10.05
CA GLU A 32 -28.64 14.37 -11.22
C GLU A 32 -27.41 15.23 -11.51
N LYS A 33 -26.73 15.78 -10.46
CA LYS A 33 -25.46 16.50 -10.63
C LYS A 33 -24.40 15.64 -11.33
N LEU A 34 -24.24 14.38 -10.91
CA LEU A 34 -23.31 13.41 -11.54
C LEU A 34 -23.65 13.12 -13.00
N LYS A 35 -24.91 13.19 -13.36
CA LYS A 35 -25.36 13.02 -14.73
C LYS A 35 -25.07 14.26 -15.59
N GLU A 36 -25.24 15.45 -15.03
CA GLU A 36 -24.96 16.73 -15.69
C GLU A 36 -23.45 16.94 -15.90
N THR A 37 -22.61 16.58 -14.91
CA THR A 37 -21.14 16.68 -14.98
C THR A 37 -20.48 15.63 -15.86
N LYS A 38 -21.26 14.72 -16.47
CA LYS A 38 -20.79 13.61 -17.34
C LYS A 38 -19.88 12.59 -16.61
N GLY A 39 -20.13 12.38 -15.33
CA GLY A 39 -19.46 11.39 -14.50
C GLY A 39 -18.25 11.92 -13.76
N ILE A 40 -17.40 11.01 -13.28
CA ILE A 40 -16.15 11.32 -12.56
C ILE A 40 -14.94 11.28 -13.49
N GLY A 41 -14.03 12.22 -13.31
CA GLY A 41 -12.88 12.41 -14.18
C GLY A 41 -13.23 12.92 -15.57
N THR A 42 -12.28 13.51 -16.25
CA THR A 42 -12.43 13.92 -17.65
C THR A 42 -12.12 12.77 -18.61
N PRO A 43 -12.57 12.81 -19.87
CA PRO A 43 -12.17 11.79 -20.86
C PRO A 43 -10.65 11.61 -20.97
N ALA A 44 -9.88 12.70 -20.84
CA ALA A 44 -8.43 12.68 -20.94
C ALA A 44 -7.73 12.09 -19.69
N THR A 45 -8.37 12.08 -18.53
CA THR A 45 -7.76 11.65 -17.27
C THR A 45 -8.15 10.25 -16.83
N ARG A 46 -9.25 9.69 -17.34
CA ARG A 46 -9.74 8.36 -16.92
C ARG A 46 -8.75 7.25 -17.21
N ASP A 47 -8.15 7.24 -18.39
CA ASP A 47 -7.11 6.27 -18.75
C ASP A 47 -5.88 6.38 -17.86
N THR A 48 -5.45 7.60 -17.57
CA THR A 48 -4.31 7.88 -16.67
C THR A 48 -4.57 7.38 -15.27
N ILE A 49 -5.77 7.65 -14.72
CA ILE A 49 -6.16 7.16 -13.39
C ILE A 49 -6.11 5.63 -13.32
N ILE A 50 -6.65 4.94 -14.34
CA ILE A 50 -6.62 3.47 -14.38
C ILE A 50 -5.19 2.96 -14.48
N ALA A 51 -4.34 3.60 -15.28
CA ALA A 51 -2.92 3.26 -15.39
C ALA A 51 -2.18 3.45 -14.06
N GLU A 52 -2.45 4.53 -13.32
CA GLU A 52 -1.89 4.78 -11.99
C GLU A 52 -2.32 3.72 -10.96
N LEU A 53 -3.58 3.30 -10.98
CA LEU A 53 -4.08 2.24 -10.09
C LEU A 53 -3.46 0.86 -10.38
N LEU A 54 -3.01 0.62 -11.60
CA LEU A 54 -2.30 -0.59 -12.04
C LEU A 54 -0.79 -0.48 -11.86
N ALA A 55 -0.24 0.72 -11.61
CA ALA A 55 1.19 0.95 -11.55
C ALA A 55 1.83 0.24 -10.35
N THR A 56 2.96 -0.40 -10.58
CA THR A 56 3.81 -1.04 -9.56
C THR A 56 5.07 -0.23 -9.26
N GLU A 57 5.22 0.92 -9.93
CA GLU A 57 6.36 1.83 -9.78
C GLU A 57 5.90 3.28 -9.91
N ASN A 58 6.47 4.17 -9.10
CA ASN A 58 6.29 5.62 -9.20
C ASN A 58 7.66 6.31 -9.07
N LYS A 59 8.07 7.04 -10.13
CA LYS A 59 9.38 7.75 -10.20
C LYS A 59 10.58 6.87 -9.82
N GLY A 60 10.61 5.63 -10.32
CA GLY A 60 11.67 4.67 -10.04
C GLY A 60 11.59 4.01 -8.66
N LYS A 61 10.51 4.21 -7.91
CA LYS A 61 10.29 3.57 -6.62
C LYS A 61 9.16 2.55 -6.73
N PRO A 62 9.35 1.32 -6.22
CA PRO A 62 8.29 0.32 -6.17
C PRO A 62 7.14 0.82 -5.32
N ILE A 63 5.92 0.64 -5.81
CA ILE A 63 4.67 0.90 -5.08
C ILE A 63 3.79 -0.34 -5.16
N GLU A 64 2.85 -0.46 -4.22
CA GLU A 64 1.82 -1.49 -4.30
C GLU A 64 0.67 -1.00 -5.19
N ALA A 65 0.36 -1.78 -6.22
CA ALA A 65 -0.75 -1.45 -7.11
C ALA A 65 -2.10 -1.67 -6.42
N CYS A 66 -3.05 -0.79 -6.66
CA CYS A 66 -4.43 -0.94 -6.17
C CYS A 66 -5.25 -1.94 -6.99
N LEU A 67 -4.90 -2.10 -8.26
CA LEU A 67 -5.54 -3.03 -9.19
C LEU A 67 -4.49 -3.93 -9.84
N THR A 68 -4.91 -5.13 -10.22
CA THR A 68 -4.15 -6.01 -11.11
C THR A 68 -5.00 -6.42 -12.30
N LYS A 69 -4.35 -6.91 -13.36
CA LYS A 69 -5.01 -7.29 -14.60
C LYS A 69 -4.83 -8.79 -14.86
N LYS A 70 -5.95 -9.51 -14.92
CA LYS A 70 -5.95 -10.93 -15.34
C LYS A 70 -6.67 -11.05 -16.67
N LYS A 71 -5.90 -11.32 -17.74
CA LYS A 71 -6.38 -11.20 -19.13
C LYS A 71 -6.81 -9.76 -19.41
N LYS A 72 -8.13 -9.53 -19.56
CA LYS A 72 -8.73 -8.19 -19.78
C LYS A 72 -9.47 -7.67 -18.56
N GLU A 73 -9.61 -8.47 -17.50
CA GLU A 73 -10.38 -8.13 -16.31
C GLU A 73 -9.50 -7.40 -15.27
N LEU A 74 -10.06 -6.36 -14.69
CA LEU A 74 -9.48 -5.63 -13.58
C LEU A 74 -9.90 -6.28 -12.26
N ILE A 75 -8.93 -6.53 -11.40
CA ILE A 75 -9.13 -7.17 -10.11
C ILE A 75 -8.51 -6.28 -9.04
N PRO A 76 -9.27 -5.87 -8.01
CA PRO A 76 -8.69 -5.19 -6.86
C PRO A 76 -7.64 -6.07 -6.19
N THR A 77 -6.51 -5.48 -5.79
CA THR A 77 -5.52 -6.13 -4.94
C THR A 77 -5.95 -6.06 -3.48
N ASP A 78 -5.35 -6.86 -2.61
CA ASP A 78 -5.60 -6.78 -1.17
C ASP A 78 -5.24 -5.40 -0.61
N PHE A 79 -4.16 -4.80 -1.13
CA PHE A 79 -3.79 -3.42 -0.82
C PHE A 79 -4.89 -2.44 -1.22
N GLY A 80 -5.41 -2.51 -2.46
CA GLY A 80 -6.47 -1.64 -2.94
C GLY A 80 -7.76 -1.76 -2.11
N ILE A 81 -8.14 -2.99 -1.74
CA ILE A 81 -9.31 -3.24 -0.88
C ILE A 81 -9.10 -2.61 0.50
N LYS A 82 -7.96 -2.88 1.14
CA LYS A 82 -7.62 -2.34 2.45
C LYS A 82 -7.53 -0.81 2.44
N LEU A 83 -6.97 -0.22 1.39
CA LEU A 83 -6.91 1.23 1.22
C LEU A 83 -8.33 1.84 1.28
N ILE A 84 -9.25 1.34 0.46
CA ILE A 84 -10.64 1.85 0.42
C ILE A 84 -11.37 1.62 1.75
N GLN A 85 -11.08 0.55 2.48
CA GLN A 85 -11.69 0.28 3.78
C GLN A 85 -11.18 1.17 4.91
N ASN A 86 -10.02 1.81 4.73
CA ASN A 86 -9.36 2.60 5.77
C ASN A 86 -9.31 4.11 5.50
N VAL A 87 -9.64 4.57 4.29
CA VAL A 87 -9.86 6.01 4.03
C VAL A 87 -11.24 6.45 4.52
N ASP A 88 -11.42 7.76 4.70
CA ASP A 88 -12.73 8.30 5.08
C ASP A 88 -13.80 7.89 4.05
N PRO A 89 -14.96 7.39 4.49
CA PRO A 89 -16.03 6.97 3.58
C PRO A 89 -16.47 8.05 2.59
N SER A 90 -16.36 9.32 2.94
CA SER A 90 -16.70 10.45 2.04
C SER A 90 -15.81 10.46 0.79
N LEU A 91 -14.55 10.00 0.89
CA LEU A 91 -13.62 9.91 -0.23
C LEU A 91 -13.87 8.70 -1.14
N THR A 92 -14.68 7.74 -0.71
CA THR A 92 -14.96 6.51 -1.46
C THR A 92 -16.22 6.61 -2.32
N LEU A 93 -16.98 7.68 -2.15
CA LEU A 93 -18.23 7.91 -2.85
C LEU A 93 -18.06 8.91 -4.00
N PRO A 94 -18.81 8.78 -5.09
CA PRO A 94 -18.77 9.73 -6.20
C PRO A 94 -19.37 11.09 -5.87
N ASP A 95 -20.05 11.21 -4.74
CA ASP A 95 -20.75 12.41 -4.28
C ASP A 95 -19.79 13.60 -4.12
N ALA A 96 -18.60 13.38 -3.52
CA ALA A 96 -17.59 14.42 -3.35
C ALA A 96 -17.18 15.07 -4.68
N THR A 97 -17.02 14.27 -5.73
CA THR A 97 -16.71 14.80 -7.07
C THR A 97 -17.87 15.62 -7.64
N ALA A 98 -19.12 15.18 -7.46
CA ALA A 98 -20.28 15.91 -7.90
C ALA A 98 -20.42 17.27 -7.20
N GLU A 99 -20.17 17.30 -5.90
CA GLU A 99 -20.23 18.53 -5.10
C GLU A 99 -19.13 19.50 -5.48
N MET A 100 -17.89 19.03 -5.71
CA MET A 100 -16.80 19.85 -6.20
C MET A 100 -17.10 20.48 -7.56
N GLU A 101 -17.53 19.68 -8.53
CA GLU A 101 -17.87 20.17 -9.88
C GLU A 101 -19.02 21.16 -9.85
N TYR A 102 -20.03 20.94 -9.03
CA TYR A 102 -21.14 21.86 -8.84
C TYR A 102 -20.66 23.17 -8.21
N ALA A 103 -19.86 23.13 -7.15
CA ALA A 103 -19.31 24.31 -6.52
C ALA A 103 -18.46 25.13 -7.48
N LEU A 104 -17.62 24.48 -8.30
CA LEU A 104 -16.83 25.14 -9.34
C LEU A 104 -17.71 25.84 -10.40
N SER A 105 -18.83 25.21 -10.77
CA SER A 105 -19.78 25.82 -11.69
C SER A 105 -20.48 27.06 -11.12
N GLU A 106 -20.80 27.04 -9.81
CA GLU A 106 -21.36 28.20 -9.11
C GLU A 106 -20.35 29.34 -8.96
N ILE A 107 -19.08 29.03 -8.74
CA ILE A 107 -17.99 30.02 -8.71
C ILE A 107 -17.84 30.66 -10.10
N ALA A 108 -17.84 29.84 -11.16
CA ALA A 108 -17.76 30.34 -12.52
C ALA A 108 -18.95 31.22 -12.88
N ALA A 109 -20.15 30.97 -12.32
CA ALA A 109 -21.35 31.77 -12.48
C ALA A 109 -21.39 33.02 -11.53
N GLY A 110 -20.37 33.23 -10.68
CA GLY A 110 -20.33 34.31 -9.72
C GLY A 110 -21.30 34.19 -8.54
N LYS A 111 -21.85 32.98 -8.31
CA LYS A 111 -22.81 32.69 -7.23
C LYS A 111 -22.15 32.26 -5.93
N LYS A 112 -20.93 31.77 -5.99
CA LYS A 112 -20.14 31.31 -4.84
C LYS A 112 -18.77 31.97 -4.84
N SER A 113 -18.26 32.34 -3.66
CA SER A 113 -16.90 32.88 -3.50
C SER A 113 -15.86 31.80 -3.61
N MET A 114 -14.82 32.01 -4.41
CA MET A 114 -13.65 31.12 -4.50
C MET A 114 -12.94 30.99 -3.14
N THR A 115 -12.76 32.11 -2.42
CA THR A 115 -12.08 32.12 -1.12
C THR A 115 -12.85 31.28 -0.10
N ALA A 116 -14.16 31.47 0.02
CA ALA A 116 -15.00 30.68 0.91
C ALA A 116 -14.97 29.20 0.56
N TYR A 117 -14.92 28.86 -0.72
CA TYR A 117 -14.81 27.47 -1.16
C TYR A 117 -13.45 26.84 -0.81
N ILE A 118 -12.36 27.61 -0.91
CA ILE A 118 -11.03 27.13 -0.48
C ILE A 118 -11.04 26.82 1.01
N ASP A 119 -11.64 27.68 1.83
CA ASP A 119 -11.76 27.46 3.28
C ASP A 119 -12.56 26.16 3.58
N GLU A 120 -13.67 25.95 2.88
CA GLU A 120 -14.45 24.68 2.99
C GLU A 120 -13.60 23.45 2.63
N ILE A 121 -12.78 23.51 1.57
CA ILE A 121 -11.91 22.40 1.19
C ILE A 121 -10.80 22.17 2.21
N ILE A 122 -10.25 23.24 2.81
CA ILE A 122 -9.26 23.14 3.89
C ILE A 122 -9.86 22.40 5.09
N ASP A 123 -11.10 22.68 5.46
CA ASP A 123 -11.80 22.00 6.54
C ASP A 123 -11.99 20.51 6.24
N VAL A 124 -12.44 20.17 5.02
CA VAL A 124 -12.57 18.78 4.56
C VAL A 124 -11.22 18.04 4.62
N VAL A 125 -10.13 18.67 4.20
CA VAL A 125 -8.78 18.07 4.26
C VAL A 125 -8.36 17.85 5.72
N ASN A 126 -8.58 18.84 6.60
CA ASN A 126 -8.25 18.70 8.01
C ASN A 126 -9.05 17.59 8.69
N ASP A 127 -10.33 17.43 8.36
CA ASP A 127 -11.17 16.35 8.90
C ASP A 127 -10.69 14.98 8.43
N ASN A 128 -10.29 14.84 7.17
CA ASN A 128 -9.70 13.62 6.63
C ASN A 128 -8.34 13.29 7.29
N ILE A 129 -7.50 14.29 7.60
CA ILE A 129 -6.26 14.10 8.34
C ILE A 129 -6.56 13.58 9.75
N ARG A 130 -7.48 14.22 10.50
CA ARG A 130 -7.90 13.77 11.83
C ARG A 130 -8.46 12.36 11.79
N PHE A 131 -9.28 12.03 10.80
CA PHE A 131 -9.80 10.69 10.60
C PHE A 131 -8.67 9.66 10.44
N ALA A 132 -7.65 9.98 9.63
CA ALA A 132 -6.50 9.12 9.41
C ALA A 132 -5.63 8.97 10.67
N GLU A 133 -5.43 10.04 11.46
CA GLU A 133 -4.66 10.03 12.71
C GLU A 133 -5.31 9.17 13.81
N THR A 134 -6.63 9.04 13.79
CA THR A 134 -7.37 8.23 14.79
C THR A 134 -7.42 6.75 14.46
N ARG A 135 -6.90 6.32 13.30
CA ARG A 135 -6.93 4.94 12.86
C ARG A 135 -5.53 4.35 12.79
N GLU A 136 -5.36 3.20 13.40
CA GLU A 136 -4.27 2.31 13.07
C GLU A 136 -4.58 1.73 11.68
N PHE A 137 -3.88 2.21 10.64
CA PHE A 137 -3.89 1.52 9.36
C PHE A 137 -3.37 0.11 9.61
N PRO A 138 -4.18 -0.93 9.41
CA PRO A 138 -3.65 -2.27 9.48
C PRO A 138 -2.62 -2.36 8.36
N PHE A 139 -1.34 -2.33 8.73
CA PHE A 139 -0.30 -2.79 7.82
C PHE A 139 -0.81 -4.09 7.25
N VAL A 140 -0.63 -4.29 5.94
CA VAL A 140 -0.97 -5.55 5.30
C VAL A 140 -0.18 -6.61 6.04
N GLU A 141 -0.78 -7.20 7.08
CA GLU A 141 -0.29 -8.47 7.56
C GLU A 141 -0.49 -9.39 6.38
N SER A 142 0.59 -9.63 5.62
CA SER A 142 0.62 -10.77 4.72
C SER A 142 0.17 -11.97 5.55
N GLU A 143 -0.60 -12.89 4.98
CA GLU A 143 -0.93 -14.16 5.64
C GLU A 143 0.32 -14.88 6.16
N ASP A 144 1.50 -14.45 5.73
CA ASP A 144 2.85 -14.85 6.15
C ASP A 144 3.53 -13.83 7.09
N ALA A 145 2.79 -13.05 7.89
CA ALA A 145 3.38 -12.10 8.82
C ALA A 145 4.25 -12.82 9.86
N VAL A 146 5.57 -12.77 9.66
CA VAL A 146 6.53 -13.42 10.56
C VAL A 146 6.80 -12.50 11.74
N THR A 147 6.50 -12.96 12.95
CA THR A 147 6.87 -12.26 14.18
C THR A 147 8.39 -12.07 14.24
N CYS A 148 8.84 -10.88 14.61
CA CYS A 148 10.27 -10.60 14.72
C CYS A 148 10.93 -11.54 15.73
N PRO A 149 11.89 -12.38 15.31
CA PRO A 149 12.52 -13.35 16.19
C PRO A 149 13.48 -12.72 17.21
N ILE A 150 13.72 -11.40 17.11
CA ILE A 150 14.62 -10.65 17.97
C ILE A 150 13.86 -10.08 19.16
N CYS A 151 12.79 -9.33 18.93
CA CYS A 151 12.01 -8.73 20.01
C CYS A 151 10.79 -9.54 20.41
N GLY A 152 10.30 -10.44 19.56
CA GLY A 152 9.10 -11.25 19.80
C GLY A 152 7.79 -10.43 19.83
N LYS A 153 7.83 -9.15 19.45
CA LYS A 153 6.68 -8.22 19.51
C LYS A 153 6.29 -7.67 18.14
N GLY A 154 7.26 -7.14 17.41
CA GLY A 154 7.02 -6.56 16.09
C GLY A 154 6.91 -7.62 15.00
N THR A 155 6.44 -7.21 13.82
CA THR A 155 6.34 -8.03 12.62
C THR A 155 7.48 -7.69 11.66
N LEU A 156 7.94 -8.65 10.88
CA LEU A 156 8.96 -8.43 9.85
C LEU A 156 8.34 -7.78 8.61
N LEU A 157 8.74 -6.55 8.32
CA LEU A 157 8.32 -5.79 7.14
C LEU A 157 9.32 -6.00 6.01
N LYS A 158 8.84 -6.45 4.85
CA LYS A 158 9.63 -6.59 3.63
C LYS A 158 9.91 -5.22 3.01
N LYS A 159 11.17 -4.90 2.76
CA LYS A 159 11.65 -3.67 2.12
C LYS A 159 12.55 -4.01 0.94
N PHE A 160 12.59 -3.15 -0.06
CA PHE A 160 13.49 -3.28 -1.20
C PHE A 160 14.68 -2.33 -1.07
N SER A 161 15.90 -2.82 -1.32
CA SER A 161 17.12 -2.00 -1.39
C SER A 161 17.49 -1.74 -2.85
N PRO A 162 17.29 -0.53 -3.39
CA PRO A 162 17.67 -0.21 -4.77
C PRO A 162 19.17 -0.37 -5.02
N LYS A 163 20.01 -0.10 -4.00
CA LYS A 163 21.47 -0.22 -4.08
C LYS A 163 21.93 -1.67 -4.22
N LEU A 164 21.24 -2.61 -3.56
CA LEU A 164 21.59 -4.04 -3.57
C LEU A 164 20.73 -4.84 -4.54
N GLN A 165 19.72 -4.21 -5.16
CA GLN A 165 18.71 -4.87 -6.03
C GLN A 165 18.07 -6.09 -5.36
N LYS A 166 17.84 -6.00 -4.04
CA LYS A 166 17.35 -7.11 -3.21
C LYS A 166 16.35 -6.62 -2.17
N HIS A 167 15.44 -7.50 -1.78
CA HIS A 167 14.58 -7.27 -0.63
C HIS A 167 15.33 -7.54 0.68
N PHE A 168 14.88 -6.95 1.77
CA PHE A 168 15.33 -7.22 3.13
C PHE A 168 14.15 -7.02 4.08
N TYR A 169 14.28 -7.53 5.29
CA TYR A 169 13.24 -7.40 6.31
C TYR A 169 13.70 -6.49 7.45
N ILE A 170 12.78 -5.67 7.95
CA ILE A 170 12.99 -4.87 9.16
C ILE A 170 11.86 -5.13 10.14
N CYS A 171 12.12 -4.99 11.43
CA CYS A 171 11.07 -5.07 12.44
C CYS A 171 10.17 -3.83 12.40
N SER A 172 8.86 -4.01 12.57
CA SER A 172 7.90 -2.92 12.70
C SER A 172 8.03 -2.17 14.04
N ASP A 173 8.53 -2.85 15.09
CA ASP A 173 8.78 -2.23 16.39
C ASP A 173 10.06 -1.38 16.33
N GLU A 174 9.91 -0.07 16.48
CA GLU A 174 11.02 0.88 16.46
C GLU A 174 11.99 0.69 17.62
N ALA A 175 11.53 0.13 18.73
CA ALA A 175 12.38 -0.20 19.88
C ALA A 175 13.19 -1.49 19.65
N CYS A 176 12.94 -2.24 18.58
CA CYS A 176 13.73 -3.39 18.20
C CYS A 176 15.07 -2.96 17.60
N VAL A 177 16.00 -2.65 18.44
CA VAL A 177 17.35 -2.23 18.06
C VAL A 177 18.25 -3.46 17.92
N LEU A 178 18.66 -3.79 16.68
CA LEU A 178 19.81 -4.64 16.47
C LEU A 178 21.08 -3.81 16.73
N PRO A 179 22.04 -4.30 17.56
CA PRO A 179 23.29 -3.58 17.77
C PRO A 179 23.99 -3.32 16.44
N GLU A 180 24.46 -2.11 16.22
CA GLU A 180 25.41 -1.63 15.22
C GLU A 180 24.99 -1.54 13.74
N ASP A 181 24.16 -2.43 13.17
CA ASP A 181 23.86 -2.40 11.72
C ASP A 181 22.40 -2.14 11.34
N GLY A 182 21.63 -1.72 12.28
CA GLY A 182 20.20 -1.54 12.05
C GLY A 182 19.44 -2.86 11.95
N ARG A 183 18.12 -2.76 11.82
CA ARG A 183 17.11 -3.81 11.93
C ARG A 183 17.00 -4.71 10.69
N LYS A 184 18.06 -4.85 9.88
CA LYS A 184 18.04 -5.58 8.62
C LYS A 184 18.22 -7.08 8.84
N MET A 185 17.32 -7.88 8.30
CA MET A 185 17.43 -9.34 8.25
C MET A 185 17.62 -9.79 6.80
N PHE A 186 18.45 -10.82 6.63
CA PHE A 186 18.64 -11.43 5.32
C PHE A 186 17.50 -12.39 4.99
N TYR A 187 17.36 -12.70 3.71
CA TYR A 187 16.29 -13.53 3.18
C TYR A 187 16.84 -14.40 2.04
N GLU A 188 16.16 -15.49 1.80
CA GLU A 188 16.35 -16.39 0.68
C GLU A 188 14.98 -16.72 0.10
N ASP A 189 14.87 -16.75 -1.22
CA ASP A 189 13.61 -17.00 -1.94
C ASP A 189 12.41 -16.18 -1.39
N ASP A 190 12.65 -14.87 -1.18
CA ASP A 190 11.65 -13.94 -0.64
C ASP A 190 11.12 -14.26 0.77
N LYS A 191 11.79 -15.14 1.53
CA LYS A 191 11.49 -15.44 2.93
C LYS A 191 12.64 -14.99 3.84
N PRO A 192 12.37 -14.51 5.07
CA PRO A 192 13.42 -14.19 6.01
C PRO A 192 14.15 -15.45 6.43
N VAL A 193 15.49 -15.47 6.28
CA VAL A 193 16.33 -16.55 6.81
C VAL A 193 16.61 -16.29 8.28
N ILE A 194 16.06 -17.12 9.15
CA ILE A 194 16.15 -17.00 10.61
C ILE A 194 16.93 -18.17 11.15
N GLU A 195 18.22 -17.98 11.36
CA GLU A 195 19.12 -18.98 11.92
C GLU A 195 19.50 -18.66 13.37
N HIS A 196 19.60 -19.65 14.21
CA HIS A 196 19.89 -19.47 15.62
C HIS A 196 21.28 -20.00 16.00
N CYS A 197 21.97 -19.27 16.87
CA CYS A 197 23.24 -19.68 17.42
C CYS A 197 23.06 -20.97 18.26
N PRO A 198 23.80 -22.04 17.97
CA PRO A 198 23.70 -23.29 18.74
C PRO A 198 24.06 -23.12 20.22
N SER A 199 24.92 -22.13 20.51
CA SER A 199 25.45 -21.94 21.86
C SER A 199 24.54 -21.08 22.76
N CYS A 200 23.83 -20.08 22.22
CA CYS A 200 23.06 -19.14 23.02
C CYS A 200 21.67 -18.83 22.48
N ARG A 201 21.25 -19.51 21.41
CA ARG A 201 19.94 -19.38 20.73
C ARG A 201 19.60 -17.99 20.23
N THR A 202 20.54 -17.04 20.25
CA THR A 202 20.36 -15.71 19.64
C THR A 202 20.35 -15.85 18.13
N VAL A 203 19.56 -15.01 17.44
CA VAL A 203 19.51 -15.00 15.97
C VAL A 203 20.87 -14.66 15.40
N LEU A 204 21.34 -15.46 14.45
CA LEU A 204 22.58 -15.26 13.73
C LEU A 204 22.42 -14.19 12.65
N ARG A 205 23.51 -13.49 12.35
CA ARG A 205 23.58 -12.48 11.31
C ARG A 205 24.47 -12.96 10.19
N ARG A 206 23.96 -12.94 8.95
CA ARG A 206 24.74 -13.25 7.77
C ARG A 206 25.45 -11.99 7.28
N LEU A 207 26.76 -12.01 7.25
CA LEU A 207 27.64 -10.92 6.85
C LEU A 207 28.52 -11.33 5.67
N ASN A 208 28.98 -10.35 4.88
CA ASN A 208 29.93 -10.58 3.80
C ASN A 208 31.34 -10.17 4.28
N GLY A 209 32.21 -11.15 4.44
CA GLY A 209 33.62 -10.95 4.74
C GLY A 209 34.51 -10.98 3.47
N LYS A 210 35.82 -10.81 3.66
CA LYS A 210 36.82 -10.88 2.57
C LYS A 210 36.85 -12.23 1.85
N ASN A 211 36.51 -13.30 2.58
CA ASN A 211 36.53 -14.68 2.10
C ASN A 211 35.15 -15.21 1.71
N GLY A 212 34.15 -14.35 1.58
CA GLY A 212 32.78 -14.72 1.29
C GLY A 212 31.81 -14.53 2.45
N PRO A 213 30.55 -14.97 2.31
CA PRO A 213 29.54 -14.84 3.34
C PRO A 213 29.86 -15.72 4.57
N PHE A 214 29.53 -15.22 5.74
CA PHE A 214 29.64 -15.93 7.02
C PHE A 214 28.54 -15.51 7.99
N TRP A 215 28.32 -16.28 9.03
CA TRP A 215 27.34 -16.00 10.06
C TRP A 215 28.00 -15.59 11.37
N LEU A 216 27.48 -14.56 12.01
CA LEU A 216 27.97 -14.02 13.28
C LEU A 216 26.86 -14.04 14.33
N CYS A 217 27.19 -14.51 15.52
CA CYS A 217 26.34 -14.34 16.69
C CYS A 217 26.73 -13.04 17.43
N ALA A 218 25.83 -12.07 17.48
CA ALA A 218 26.08 -10.79 18.17
C ALA A 218 26.26 -10.94 19.69
N LYS A 219 25.67 -12.00 20.32
CA LYS A 219 25.73 -12.20 21.77
C LYS A 219 27.01 -12.89 22.24
N CYS A 220 27.45 -13.92 21.55
CA CYS A 220 28.63 -14.71 21.98
C CYS A 220 29.82 -14.56 21.03
N SER A 221 29.74 -13.68 20.04
CA SER A 221 30.78 -13.36 19.05
C SER A 221 31.31 -14.57 18.26
N LYS A 222 30.59 -15.70 18.27
CA LYS A 222 30.96 -16.89 17.49
C LYS A 222 30.59 -16.69 16.03
N THR A 223 31.47 -17.14 15.14
CA THR A 223 31.29 -17.12 13.70
C THR A 223 31.09 -18.52 13.15
N TYR A 224 30.32 -18.64 12.09
CA TYR A 224 30.04 -19.87 11.38
C TYR A 224 30.21 -19.62 9.87
N ASN A 225 30.78 -20.59 9.15
CA ASN A 225 30.87 -20.50 7.70
C ASN A 225 29.46 -20.52 7.09
N ASP A 226 29.32 -19.85 5.94
CA ASP A 226 28.10 -19.97 5.16
C ASP A 226 28.18 -21.19 4.24
N LYS A 227 27.17 -22.01 4.29
CA LYS A 227 27.00 -23.14 3.37
C LYS A 227 25.62 -23.08 2.75
N HIS A 228 25.57 -22.70 1.49
CA HIS A 228 24.32 -22.54 0.74
C HIS A 228 23.27 -21.65 1.42
N GLY A 229 23.70 -20.53 2.02
CA GLY A 229 22.78 -19.61 2.69
C GLY A 229 22.47 -19.93 4.16
N HIS A 230 23.02 -21.02 4.72
CA HIS A 230 22.83 -21.43 6.10
C HIS A 230 24.17 -21.53 6.86
N PRO A 231 24.17 -21.37 8.20
CA PRO A 231 25.38 -21.52 9.00
C PRO A 231 25.84 -22.98 9.05
N GLU A 232 27.10 -23.22 8.75
CA GLU A 232 27.70 -24.54 8.90
C GLU A 232 27.91 -24.86 10.40
N LEU A 233 26.97 -25.61 10.95
CA LEU A 233 27.06 -26.06 12.34
C LEU A 233 28.04 -27.22 12.43
N LYS A 234 29.22 -27.01 13.04
CA LYS A 234 30.12 -28.10 13.37
C LYS A 234 29.38 -29.04 14.35
N LYS A 235 29.28 -30.31 13.97
CA LYS A 235 28.81 -31.37 14.86
C LYS A 235 29.75 -31.59 16.03
#